data_6071f7fd9c7474962fe7a9cb233e0840
#
_entry.id   6071f7fd9c7474962fe7a9cb233e0840
#
_cell.length_a   1.000
_cell.length_b   1.000
_cell.length_c   1.000
_cell.angle_alpha   90.00
_cell.angle_beta   90.00
_cell.angle_gamma   90.00
#
_symmetry.space_group_name_H-M   'P 1'
#
loop_
_entity.id
_entity.type
_entity.pdbx_description
1 polymer ?
#
loop_
_entity_poly.entity_id
_entity_poly.type
_entity_poly.pdbx_seq_one_letter_code
_entity_poly.pdbx_strand_id
1 'polypeptide(L)'
;MDNKKIIYVDIDGTICENRDDLRQEPGKENAEYEDCKPYYDRIQIINDLYDQGHEIVYWTARGVYSGVDYTELTQRQLNEWKVKHSQLKVGGKPHFDMYICDKSYNAASFFHAKSRGLP
;
A
#
# COMPACT_ATOMS: atom_id res chain seq x y z
N MET A 1 -3.19 19.44 15.67
CA MET A 1 -1.93 19.61 14.91
C MET A 1 -2.23 20.38 13.64
N ASP A 2 -1.55 21.49 13.48
CA ASP A 2 -1.81 22.40 12.37
C ASP A 2 -1.34 21.85 11.02
N ASN A 3 -0.51 20.81 11.05
CA ASN A 3 0.07 20.22 9.85
C ASN A 3 -0.52 18.85 9.49
N LYS A 4 -1.73 18.56 9.97
CA LYS A 4 -2.42 17.32 9.62
C LYS A 4 -2.59 17.23 8.10
N LYS A 5 -2.18 16.09 7.55
CA LYS A 5 -2.29 15.82 6.11
C LYS A 5 -3.17 14.60 5.88
N ILE A 6 -3.80 14.57 4.72
CA ILE A 6 -4.49 13.38 4.21
C ILE A 6 -3.52 12.70 3.25
N ILE A 7 -3.10 11.48 3.59
CA ILE A 7 -2.07 10.77 2.84
C ILE A 7 -2.69 9.50 2.26
N TYR A 8 -2.68 9.39 0.94
CA TYR A 8 -3.11 8.19 0.24
C TYR A 8 -1.91 7.29 0.02
N VAL A 9 -2.05 6.02 0.35
CA VAL A 9 -0.98 5.03 0.28
C VAL A 9 -1.47 3.83 -0.52
N ASP A 10 -0.70 3.44 -1.51
CA ASP A 10 -0.95 2.22 -2.27
C ASP A 10 -0.59 0.99 -1.42
N ILE A 11 -1.04 -0.17 -1.82
CA ILE A 11 -0.80 -1.42 -1.08
C ILE A 11 0.25 -2.27 -1.80
N ASP A 12 -0.10 -2.85 -2.95
CA ASP A 12 0.76 -3.80 -3.65
C ASP A 12 2.01 -3.10 -4.21
N GLY A 13 3.19 -3.62 -3.88
CA GLY A 13 4.45 -3.01 -4.26
C GLY A 13 4.85 -1.83 -3.39
N THR A 14 4.02 -1.44 -2.43
CA THR A 14 4.26 -0.29 -1.54
C THR A 14 4.44 -0.73 -0.10
N ILE A 15 3.47 -1.43 0.49
CA ILE A 15 3.59 -1.96 1.85
C ILE A 15 3.66 -3.48 1.90
N CYS A 16 3.56 -4.14 0.76
CA CYS A 16 3.71 -5.58 0.63
C CYS A 16 4.22 -5.91 -0.75
N GLU A 17 4.55 -7.19 -0.96
CA GLU A 17 4.94 -7.68 -2.27
C GLU A 17 3.83 -7.44 -3.30
N ASN A 18 4.22 -7.19 -4.54
CA ASN A 18 3.29 -7.09 -5.66
C ASN A 18 3.03 -8.50 -6.22
N ARG A 19 1.76 -8.89 -6.32
CA ARG A 19 1.39 -10.23 -6.80
C ARG A 19 1.93 -10.53 -8.20
N ASP A 20 1.85 -9.56 -9.10
CA ASP A 20 2.28 -9.78 -10.48
C ASP A 20 3.80 -9.98 -10.57
N ASP A 21 4.56 -9.26 -9.76
CA ASP A 21 6.01 -9.46 -9.65
C ASP A 21 6.31 -10.82 -9.03
N LEU A 22 5.58 -11.20 -8.00
CA LEU A 22 5.74 -12.49 -7.33
C LEU A 22 5.52 -13.65 -8.31
N ARG A 23 4.55 -13.52 -9.23
CA ARG A 23 4.24 -14.53 -10.24
C ARG A 23 5.34 -14.71 -11.28
N GLN A 24 6.29 -13.79 -11.37
CA GLN A 24 7.45 -13.92 -12.26
C GLN A 24 8.53 -14.84 -11.69
N GLU A 25 8.44 -15.18 -10.40
CA GLU A 25 9.43 -16.07 -9.77
C GLU A 25 9.09 -17.53 -10.07
N PRO A 26 10.11 -18.37 -10.35
CA PRO A 26 9.89 -19.80 -10.62
C PRO A 26 9.15 -20.48 -9.45
N GLY A 27 8.11 -21.23 -9.78
CA GLY A 27 7.30 -21.93 -8.79
C GLY A 27 6.19 -21.11 -8.16
N LYS A 28 6.08 -19.82 -8.51
CA LYS A 28 5.08 -18.90 -7.92
C LYS A 28 4.11 -18.34 -8.95
N GLU A 29 3.96 -19.01 -10.09
CA GLU A 29 3.12 -18.54 -11.19
C GLU A 29 1.64 -18.41 -10.80
N ASN A 30 1.21 -19.13 -9.77
CA ASN A 30 -0.16 -19.12 -9.26
C ASN A 30 -0.33 -18.34 -7.95
N ALA A 31 0.64 -17.49 -7.60
CA ALA A 31 0.57 -16.67 -6.39
C ALA A 31 -0.68 -15.81 -6.38
N GLU A 32 -1.27 -15.66 -5.22
CA GLU A 32 -2.44 -14.83 -4.99
C GLU A 32 -2.09 -13.69 -4.02
N TYR A 33 -3.03 -12.75 -3.80
CA TYR A 33 -2.79 -11.66 -2.86
C TYR A 33 -2.46 -12.16 -1.45
N GLU A 34 -3.04 -13.31 -1.06
CA GLU A 34 -2.76 -13.92 0.25
C GLU A 34 -1.31 -14.34 0.41
N ASP A 35 -0.60 -14.58 -0.70
CA ASP A 35 0.80 -15.02 -0.68
C ASP A 35 1.78 -13.85 -0.62
N CYS A 36 1.29 -12.62 -0.77
CA CYS A 36 2.14 -11.44 -0.73
C CYS A 36 2.54 -11.11 0.70
N LYS A 37 3.84 -11.02 0.93
CA LYS A 37 4.39 -10.75 2.27
C LYS A 37 4.46 -9.26 2.54
N PRO A 38 4.18 -8.84 3.78
CA PRO A 38 4.25 -7.43 4.15
C PRO A 38 5.68 -6.92 4.28
N TYR A 39 5.87 -5.64 4.00
CA TYR A 39 7.11 -4.93 4.28
C TYR A 39 6.95 -4.18 5.61
N TYR A 40 7.25 -4.87 6.72
CA TYR A 40 6.98 -4.33 8.05
C TYR A 40 7.72 -3.03 8.35
N ASP A 41 8.92 -2.84 7.79
CA ASP A 41 9.66 -1.59 7.93
C ASP A 41 8.90 -0.41 7.33
N ARG A 42 8.30 -0.61 6.17
CA ARG A 42 7.49 0.43 5.50
C ARG A 42 6.18 0.68 6.23
N ILE A 43 5.54 -0.39 6.69
CA ILE A 43 4.31 -0.28 7.49
C ILE A 43 4.57 0.55 8.74
N GLN A 44 5.70 0.34 9.41
CA GLN A 44 6.05 1.10 10.60
C GLN A 44 6.18 2.59 10.29
N ILE A 45 6.80 2.95 9.18
CA ILE A 45 6.94 4.36 8.76
C ILE A 45 5.56 5.00 8.58
N ILE A 46 4.63 4.32 7.91
CA ILE A 46 3.27 4.84 7.71
C ILE A 46 2.52 4.89 9.04
N ASN A 47 2.67 3.85 9.88
CA ASN A 47 2.05 3.86 11.20
C ASN A 47 2.53 5.04 12.06
N ASP A 48 3.80 5.41 11.94
CA ASP A 48 4.34 6.57 12.65
C ASP A 48 3.67 7.86 12.18
N LEU A 49 3.41 7.98 10.88
CA LEU A 49 2.67 9.12 10.34
C LEU A 49 1.23 9.17 10.89
N TYR A 50 0.59 8.00 11.00
CA TYR A 50 -0.73 7.91 11.61
C TYR A 50 -0.67 8.39 13.07
N ASP A 51 0.31 7.93 13.83
CA ASP A 51 0.47 8.31 15.24
C ASP A 51 0.77 9.81 15.41
N GLN A 52 1.35 10.44 14.39
CA GLN A 52 1.59 11.89 14.38
C GLN A 52 0.33 12.69 14.08
N GLY A 53 -0.80 12.03 13.83
CA GLY A 53 -2.09 12.67 13.62
C GLY A 53 -2.49 12.82 12.16
N HIS A 54 -1.74 12.28 11.22
CA HIS A 54 -2.13 12.32 9.81
C HIS A 54 -3.24 11.33 9.53
N GLU A 55 -4.10 11.66 8.57
CA GLU A 55 -5.13 10.74 8.08
C GLU A 55 -4.50 9.86 7.01
N ILE A 56 -4.56 8.55 7.22
CA ILE A 56 -3.97 7.58 6.29
C ILE A 56 -5.10 6.84 5.57
N VAL A 57 -5.11 6.92 4.25
CA VAL A 57 -6.08 6.25 3.40
C VAL A 57 -5.34 5.26 2.52
N TYR A 58 -5.56 3.96 2.74
CA TYR A 58 -5.03 2.94 1.83
C TYR A 58 -5.99 2.80 0.65
N TRP A 59 -5.45 2.88 -0.54
CA TRP A 59 -6.23 2.85 -1.78
C TRP A 59 -5.61 1.85 -2.74
N THR A 60 -6.39 0.85 -3.15
CA THR A 60 -5.89 -0.24 -3.98
C THR A 60 -6.78 -0.46 -5.20
N ALA A 61 -6.14 -0.88 -6.30
CA ALA A 61 -6.82 -1.27 -7.52
C ALA A 61 -7.14 -2.78 -7.55
N ARG A 62 -6.95 -3.50 -6.44
CA ARG A 62 -7.27 -4.93 -6.37
C ARG A 62 -8.71 -5.17 -6.83
N GLY A 63 -8.87 -6.03 -7.82
CA GLY A 63 -10.18 -6.42 -8.33
C GLY A 63 -10.77 -5.47 -9.36
N VAL A 64 -10.17 -4.32 -9.62
CA VAL A 64 -10.67 -3.36 -10.62
C VAL A 64 -10.71 -4.01 -12.00
N TYR A 65 -9.69 -4.75 -12.37
CA TYR A 65 -9.61 -5.40 -13.68
C TYR A 65 -10.44 -6.69 -13.74
N SER A 66 -10.37 -7.52 -12.71
CA SER A 66 -11.03 -8.83 -12.70
C SER A 66 -12.50 -8.80 -12.31
N GLY A 67 -12.93 -7.74 -11.63
CA GLY A 67 -14.29 -7.65 -11.08
C GLY A 67 -14.47 -8.41 -9.76
N VAL A 68 -13.42 -9.02 -9.24
CA VAL A 68 -13.47 -9.73 -7.95
C VAL A 68 -13.40 -8.72 -6.81
N ASP A 69 -14.25 -8.88 -5.80
CA ASP A 69 -14.23 -8.01 -4.61
C ASP A 69 -13.22 -8.53 -3.60
N TYR A 70 -12.12 -7.79 -3.43
CA TYR A 70 -11.05 -8.13 -2.49
C TYR A 70 -11.11 -7.32 -1.20
N THR A 71 -12.22 -6.66 -0.90
CA THR A 71 -12.34 -5.79 0.27
C THR A 71 -12.09 -6.55 1.57
N GLU A 72 -12.75 -7.70 1.75
CA GLU A 72 -12.62 -8.48 2.98
C GLU A 72 -11.20 -9.03 3.17
N LEU A 73 -10.62 -9.60 2.11
CA LEU A 73 -9.25 -10.11 2.16
C LEU A 73 -8.27 -8.99 2.50
N THR A 74 -8.39 -7.84 1.84
CA THR A 74 -7.48 -6.72 2.04
C THR A 74 -7.60 -6.19 3.46
N GLN A 75 -8.80 -6.01 3.98
CA GLN A 75 -9.00 -5.56 5.36
C GLN A 75 -8.39 -6.54 6.35
N ARG A 76 -8.54 -7.84 6.10
CA ARG A 76 -7.95 -8.87 6.96
C ARG A 76 -6.43 -8.79 6.96
N GLN A 77 -5.80 -8.60 5.78
CA GLN A 77 -4.35 -8.44 5.69
C GLN A 77 -3.87 -7.22 6.47
N LEU A 78 -4.53 -6.08 6.31
CA LEU A 78 -4.15 -4.87 7.04
C LEU A 78 -4.24 -5.10 8.56
N ASN A 79 -5.26 -5.80 9.01
CA ASN A 79 -5.43 -6.13 10.43
C ASN A 79 -4.33 -7.08 10.92
N GLU A 80 -4.01 -8.11 10.16
CA GLU A 80 -2.97 -9.09 10.50
C GLU A 80 -1.59 -8.44 10.53
N TRP A 81 -1.32 -7.50 9.63
CA TRP A 81 -0.05 -6.78 9.55
C TRP A 81 0.03 -5.61 10.53
N LYS A 82 -1.03 -5.39 11.32
CA LYS A 82 -1.12 -4.30 12.30
C LYS A 82 -0.93 -2.93 11.67
N VAL A 83 -1.54 -2.75 10.52
CA VAL A 83 -1.51 -1.48 9.79
C VAL A 83 -2.52 -0.52 10.42
N LYS A 84 -2.03 0.66 10.82
CA LYS A 84 -2.89 1.73 11.33
C LYS A 84 -3.37 2.59 10.17
N HIS A 85 -4.66 2.82 10.09
CA HIS A 85 -5.21 3.61 8.99
C HIS A 85 -6.57 4.20 9.36
N SER A 86 -6.93 5.26 8.66
CA SER A 86 -8.22 5.93 8.83
C SER A 86 -9.28 5.32 7.92
N GLN A 87 -8.91 4.98 6.69
CA GLN A 87 -9.81 4.40 5.70
C GLN A 87 -9.09 3.40 4.83
N LEU A 88 -9.87 2.44 4.31
CA LEU A 88 -9.45 1.56 3.24
C LEU A 88 -10.42 1.75 2.08
N LYS A 89 -9.90 2.04 0.89
CA LYS A 89 -10.68 2.14 -0.35
C LYS A 89 -10.25 1.03 -1.30
N VAL A 90 -11.15 0.10 -1.58
CA VAL A 90 -10.92 -0.98 -2.52
C VAL A 90 -11.79 -0.73 -3.74
N GLY A 91 -11.16 -0.61 -4.91
CA GLY A 91 -11.86 -0.26 -6.13
C GLY A 91 -11.88 1.25 -6.38
N GLY A 92 -12.44 1.65 -7.52
CA GLY A 92 -12.48 3.05 -7.91
C GLY A 92 -11.14 3.62 -8.35
N LYS A 93 -10.04 2.90 -8.14
CA LYS A 93 -8.72 3.32 -8.59
C LYS A 93 -8.49 2.79 -10.00
N PRO A 94 -8.18 3.65 -10.97
CA PRO A 94 -7.98 3.18 -12.33
C PRO A 94 -6.75 2.28 -12.45
N HIS A 95 -6.79 1.35 -13.40
CA HIS A 95 -5.61 0.62 -13.81
C HIS A 95 -4.79 1.50 -14.75
N PHE A 96 -3.48 1.61 -14.52
CA PHE A 96 -2.62 2.45 -15.35
C PHE A 96 -1.19 1.91 -15.33
N ASP A 97 -0.44 2.24 -16.37
CA ASP A 97 0.98 1.90 -16.44
C ASP A 97 1.85 2.97 -15.79
N MET A 98 1.41 4.22 -15.84
CA MET A 98 2.18 5.36 -15.35
C MET A 98 1.23 6.41 -14.76
N TYR A 99 1.63 6.97 -13.63
CA TYR A 99 0.90 8.04 -12.97
C TYR A 99 1.82 9.24 -12.82
N ILE A 100 1.43 10.37 -13.39
CA ILE A 100 2.19 11.62 -13.29
C ILE A 100 1.39 12.59 -12.45
N CYS A 101 1.94 13.01 -11.33
CA CYS A 101 1.23 13.84 -10.36
C CYS A 101 2.21 14.69 -9.56
N ASP A 102 1.81 15.94 -9.29
CA ASP A 102 2.64 16.87 -8.51
C ASP A 102 2.69 16.53 -7.01
N LYS A 103 1.84 15.61 -6.55
CA LYS A 103 1.71 15.27 -5.12
C LYS A 103 2.19 13.88 -4.77
N SER A 104 2.54 13.07 -5.75
CA SER A 104 2.90 11.68 -5.50
C SER A 104 4.40 11.50 -5.30
N TYR A 105 4.73 10.53 -4.47
CA TYR A 105 6.10 10.05 -4.29
C TYR A 105 6.19 8.63 -4.80
N ASN A 106 7.28 8.29 -5.46
CA ASN A 106 7.59 6.90 -5.75
C ASN A 106 7.87 6.19 -4.42
N ALA A 107 7.27 5.00 -4.23
CA ALA A 107 7.36 4.27 -2.97
C ALA A 107 8.81 4.01 -2.55
N ALA A 108 9.63 3.48 -3.45
CA ALA A 108 11.02 3.14 -3.12
C ALA A 108 11.81 4.38 -2.67
N SER A 109 11.64 5.50 -3.36
CA SER A 109 12.33 6.75 -3.02
C SER A 109 11.86 7.31 -1.69
N PHE A 110 10.55 7.29 -1.45
CA PHE A 110 9.98 7.79 -0.20
C PHE A 110 10.49 7.00 1.01
N PHE A 111 10.39 5.68 0.94
CA PHE A 111 10.78 4.83 2.07
C PHE A 111 12.30 4.81 2.27
N HIS A 112 13.08 4.92 1.19
CA HIS A 112 14.52 5.06 1.32
C HIS A 112 14.88 6.34 2.08
N ALA A 113 14.30 7.47 1.71
CA ALA A 113 14.55 8.74 2.37
C ALA A 113 14.16 8.68 3.85
N LYS A 114 12.97 8.12 4.16
CA LYS A 114 12.50 8.01 5.54
C LYS A 114 13.35 7.09 6.40
N SER A 115 13.79 5.96 5.84
CA SER A 115 14.64 5.02 6.59
C SER A 115 16.01 5.61 6.93
N ARG A 116 16.44 6.64 6.19
CA ARG A 116 17.67 7.37 6.45
C ARG A 116 17.45 8.63 7.29
N GLY A 117 16.24 8.83 7.80
CA GLY A 117 15.90 10.00 8.61
C GLY A 117 15.78 11.29 7.82
N LEU A 118 15.62 11.22 6.51
CA LEU A 118 15.45 12.41 5.67
C LEU A 118 14.00 12.86 5.67
N PRO A 119 13.74 14.16 5.56
CA PRO A 119 12.37 14.69 5.55
C PRO A 119 11.60 14.35 4.26
#